data_90397c86fc4d34a5e21f2ee8e7472866
#
_entry.id   90397c86fc4d34a5e21f2ee8e7472866
#
_cell.length_a   1.000
_cell.length_b   1.000
_cell.length_c   1.000
_cell.angle_alpha   90.00
_cell.angle_beta   90.00
_cell.angle_gamma   90.00
#
_symmetry.space_group_name_H-M   'P 1'
#
loop_
_entity.id
_entity.type
_entity.pdbx_description
1 polymer ?
#
loop_
_entity_poly.entity_id
_entity_poly.type
_entity_poly.pdbx_seq_one_letter_code
_entity_poly.pdbx_strand_id
1 'polypeptide(L)'
;VVDSLKSRSARARLNDEAIRDAGLDQLDKKGTDLLSLSDVGHAAGLTHGAMYARYENIQELFVDLWIHRCSQPLLDFVDFVNEMAEHPSLEKLDEWWKLISEPSRELFGGFYLMASSRRIEELDEEIRPLLQDRLPIQSRDTQFPRQAKAHFFVFYSLWMVLSNSIQPEENYWPLVRQWFLRILEDDTPIGEHEIELMTPIPISVDDGDEFRTNLYRGTAAVVGKTGYTSATISRIARRTPCTPSAIYKLFPSKEDLAIAVHLESLRSVAMRVDTTIPVFDLDSVTMWAYETAADENALRRDFEFEFAIASMANEKMLRTLEGSIHLAGDWLCDRFDNPQQPEVRAAVRVLVYIGAVLPSMGVYCGSRSYNELRLILQPWMKAVVESIGEVGA
;
A
#
# COMPACT_ATOMS: atom_id res chain seq x y z
N VAL A 1 7.93 10.43 -51.53
CA VAL A 1 7.55 11.28 -50.36
C VAL A 1 6.52 10.57 -49.49
N VAL A 2 5.43 10.01 -50.06
CA VAL A 2 4.37 9.32 -49.29
C VAL A 2 4.90 8.07 -48.60
N ASP A 3 5.77 7.27 -49.25
CA ASP A 3 6.38 6.08 -48.65
C ASP A 3 7.39 6.43 -47.53
N SER A 4 8.12 7.54 -47.67
CA SER A 4 9.04 8.01 -46.61
C SER A 4 8.30 8.53 -45.39
N LEU A 5 7.15 9.17 -45.57
CA LEU A 5 6.28 9.61 -44.45
C LEU A 5 5.61 8.43 -43.71
N LYS A 6 5.13 7.42 -44.46
CA LYS A 6 4.60 6.18 -43.89
C LYS A 6 5.67 5.41 -43.14
N SER A 7 6.88 5.32 -43.64
CA SER A 7 8.03 4.69 -43.02
C SER A 7 8.46 5.43 -41.72
N ARG A 8 8.48 6.77 -41.73
CA ARG A 8 8.76 7.59 -40.54
C ARG A 8 7.70 7.40 -39.44
N SER A 9 6.41 7.36 -39.82
CA SER A 9 5.31 7.13 -38.90
C SER A 9 5.32 5.70 -38.32
N ALA A 10 5.70 4.70 -39.12
CA ALA A 10 5.84 3.33 -38.67
C ALA A 10 7.02 3.17 -37.66
N ARG A 11 8.17 3.79 -37.96
CA ARG A 11 9.33 3.80 -37.06
C ARG A 11 9.05 4.55 -35.76
N ALA A 12 8.31 5.66 -35.82
CA ALA A 12 7.90 6.38 -34.61
C ALA A 12 7.06 5.51 -33.74
N ARG A 13 6.05 4.81 -34.25
CA ARG A 13 5.21 3.87 -33.51
C ARG A 13 6.00 2.71 -32.87
N LEU A 14 6.94 2.12 -33.63
CA LEU A 14 7.82 1.08 -33.10
C LEU A 14 8.68 1.58 -31.93
N ASN A 15 9.18 2.81 -32.02
CA ASN A 15 9.95 3.41 -30.94
C ASN A 15 9.07 3.69 -29.71
N ASP A 16 7.83 4.15 -29.91
CA ASP A 16 6.90 4.41 -28.81
C ASP A 16 6.55 3.10 -28.08
N GLU A 17 6.31 2.01 -28.81
CA GLU A 17 6.10 0.69 -28.22
C GLU A 17 7.35 0.20 -27.46
N ALA A 18 8.55 0.35 -28.05
CA ALA A 18 9.80 -0.02 -27.39
C ALA A 18 10.05 0.80 -26.11
N ILE A 19 9.68 2.08 -26.09
CA ILE A 19 9.76 2.92 -24.87
C ILE A 19 8.81 2.40 -23.80
N ARG A 20 7.56 2.10 -24.16
CA ARG A 20 6.56 1.60 -23.21
C ARG A 20 6.95 0.25 -22.63
N ASP A 21 7.42 -0.68 -23.46
CA ASP A 21 7.91 -1.98 -23.00
C ASP A 21 9.10 -1.82 -22.05
N ALA A 22 10.10 -1.02 -22.45
CA ALA A 22 11.25 -0.72 -21.60
C ALA A 22 10.84 0.04 -20.32
N GLY A 23 9.85 0.94 -20.39
CA GLY A 23 9.30 1.67 -19.26
C GLY A 23 8.70 0.74 -18.21
N LEU A 24 7.87 -0.21 -18.63
CA LEU A 24 7.29 -1.22 -17.72
C LEU A 24 8.37 -2.11 -17.10
N ASP A 25 9.32 -2.61 -17.89
CA ASP A 25 10.42 -3.45 -17.40
C ASP A 25 11.34 -2.71 -16.41
N GLN A 26 11.51 -1.41 -16.57
CA GLN A 26 12.30 -0.59 -15.64
C GLN A 26 11.49 -0.15 -14.43
N LEU A 27 10.18 0.02 -14.56
CA LEU A 27 9.28 0.33 -13.45
C LEU A 27 9.28 -0.80 -12.41
N ASP A 28 9.23 -2.04 -12.86
CA ASP A 28 9.36 -3.23 -12.01
C ASP A 28 10.68 -3.24 -11.21
N LYS A 29 11.79 -2.85 -11.83
CA LYS A 29 13.14 -2.92 -11.23
C LYS A 29 13.48 -1.74 -10.34
N LYS A 30 13.01 -0.54 -10.66
CA LYS A 30 13.45 0.73 -10.05
C LYS A 30 12.34 1.50 -9.35
N GLY A 31 11.08 1.13 -9.60
CA GLY A 31 9.94 1.91 -9.15
C GLY A 31 9.89 3.31 -9.78
N THR A 32 8.86 4.06 -9.44
CA THR A 32 8.71 5.45 -9.93
C THR A 32 9.76 6.40 -9.36
N ASP A 33 10.34 6.06 -8.21
CA ASP A 33 11.26 6.95 -7.49
C ASP A 33 12.67 7.00 -8.07
N LEU A 34 13.15 5.90 -8.61
CA LEU A 34 14.52 5.77 -9.13
C LEU A 34 14.56 5.71 -10.66
N LEU A 35 13.41 5.64 -11.34
CA LEU A 35 13.33 5.58 -12.79
C LEU A 35 13.61 6.94 -13.42
N SER A 36 14.42 6.94 -14.49
CA SER A 36 14.70 8.13 -15.28
C SER A 36 14.44 7.90 -16.77
N LEU A 37 14.17 9.00 -17.52
CA LEU A 37 14.06 8.93 -18.99
C LEU A 37 15.31 8.35 -19.67
N SER A 38 16.50 8.58 -19.05
CA SER A 38 17.76 8.03 -19.56
C SER A 38 17.82 6.51 -19.43
N ASP A 39 17.33 5.97 -18.30
CA ASP A 39 17.29 4.51 -18.07
C ASP A 39 16.39 3.81 -19.07
N VAL A 40 15.18 4.37 -19.29
CA VAL A 40 14.21 3.82 -20.24
C VAL A 40 14.73 3.95 -21.68
N GLY A 41 15.31 5.10 -22.04
CA GLY A 41 15.91 5.31 -23.36
C GLY A 41 17.03 4.32 -23.65
N HIS A 42 17.92 4.09 -22.69
CA HIS A 42 18.98 3.09 -22.82
C HIS A 42 18.40 1.67 -23.00
N ALA A 43 17.41 1.28 -22.19
CA ALA A 43 16.77 -0.01 -22.29
C ALA A 43 16.01 -0.20 -23.61
N ALA A 44 15.39 0.86 -24.15
CA ALA A 44 14.71 0.88 -25.44
C ALA A 44 15.67 0.98 -26.66
N GLY A 45 16.99 1.10 -26.43
CA GLY A 45 17.98 1.29 -27.51
C GLY A 45 17.89 2.65 -28.20
N LEU A 46 17.39 3.68 -27.49
CA LEU A 46 17.19 5.03 -28.00
C LEU A 46 18.19 6.02 -27.39
N THR A 47 18.47 7.08 -28.17
CA THR A 47 19.35 8.15 -27.69
C THR A 47 18.63 9.07 -26.71
N HIS A 48 19.37 9.72 -25.81
CA HIS A 48 18.86 10.75 -24.91
C HIS A 48 18.01 11.81 -25.66
N GLY A 49 18.49 12.33 -26.80
CA GLY A 49 17.74 13.29 -27.61
C GLY A 49 16.42 12.73 -28.16
N ALA A 50 16.35 11.42 -28.43
CA ALA A 50 15.11 10.79 -28.92
C ALA A 50 14.06 10.67 -27.79
N MET A 51 14.48 10.51 -26.54
CA MET A 51 13.61 10.50 -25.36
C MET A 51 13.08 11.90 -25.05
N TYR A 52 13.95 12.88 -24.97
CA TYR A 52 13.57 14.28 -24.66
C TYR A 52 12.84 15.00 -25.82
N ALA A 53 12.81 14.42 -27.01
CA ALA A 53 11.93 14.86 -28.09
C ALA A 53 10.49 14.36 -27.93
N ARG A 54 10.22 13.43 -27.00
CA ARG A 54 8.90 12.83 -26.73
C ARG A 54 8.36 13.23 -25.36
N TYR A 55 9.19 13.28 -24.36
CA TYR A 55 8.82 13.53 -22.96
C TYR A 55 9.70 14.61 -22.37
N GLU A 56 9.10 15.65 -21.82
CA GLU A 56 9.84 16.73 -21.14
C GLU A 56 10.42 16.23 -19.81
N ASN A 57 9.71 15.31 -19.16
CA ASN A 57 10.07 14.76 -17.85
C ASN A 57 9.58 13.30 -17.72
N ILE A 58 9.95 12.66 -16.59
CA ILE A 58 9.58 11.26 -16.35
C ILE A 58 8.08 11.09 -16.04
N GLN A 59 7.42 12.12 -15.51
CA GLN A 59 6.00 12.07 -15.19
C GLN A 59 5.15 11.93 -16.45
N GLU A 60 5.51 12.60 -17.54
CA GLU A 60 4.84 12.41 -18.84
C GLU A 60 4.95 10.97 -19.35
N LEU A 61 6.08 10.31 -19.13
CA LEU A 61 6.21 8.88 -19.46
C LEU A 61 5.29 8.03 -18.57
N PHE A 62 5.15 8.34 -17.29
CA PHE A 62 4.23 7.61 -16.41
C PHE A 62 2.78 7.75 -16.88
N VAL A 63 2.36 8.93 -17.29
CA VAL A 63 1.04 9.17 -17.88
C VAL A 63 0.87 8.38 -19.20
N ASP A 64 1.89 8.37 -20.07
CA ASP A 64 1.85 7.59 -21.31
C ASP A 64 1.75 6.08 -21.06
N LEU A 65 2.50 5.55 -20.08
CA LEU A 65 2.41 4.16 -19.65
C LEU A 65 1.02 3.84 -19.07
N TRP A 66 0.46 4.74 -18.26
CA TRP A 66 -0.88 4.59 -17.74
C TRP A 66 -1.91 4.49 -18.86
N ILE A 67 -1.97 5.49 -19.74
CA ILE A 67 -2.98 5.59 -20.80
C ILE A 67 -2.92 4.40 -21.76
N HIS A 68 -1.71 3.97 -22.13
CA HIS A 68 -1.55 3.02 -23.24
C HIS A 68 -1.30 1.58 -22.81
N ARG A 69 -0.97 1.32 -21.54
CA ARG A 69 -0.59 -0.03 -21.07
C ARG A 69 -1.30 -0.47 -19.80
N CYS A 70 -1.43 0.41 -18.81
CA CYS A 70 -1.77 0.01 -17.45
C CYS A 70 -3.24 0.24 -17.08
N SER A 71 -3.87 1.26 -17.66
CA SER A 71 -5.23 1.66 -17.27
C SER A 71 -6.24 0.55 -17.48
N GLN A 72 -6.31 -0.01 -18.68
CA GLN A 72 -7.32 -1.05 -18.97
C GLN A 72 -7.13 -2.31 -18.11
N PRO A 73 -5.93 -2.91 -17.98
CA PRO A 73 -5.73 -4.06 -17.09
C PRO A 73 -6.11 -3.79 -15.63
N LEU A 74 -5.82 -2.60 -15.09
CA LEU A 74 -6.23 -2.26 -13.72
C LEU A 74 -7.74 -2.06 -13.62
N LEU A 75 -8.37 -1.41 -14.58
CA LEU A 75 -9.81 -1.19 -14.57
C LEU A 75 -10.60 -2.49 -14.74
N ASP A 76 -10.14 -3.38 -15.63
CA ASP A 76 -10.72 -4.73 -15.78
C ASP A 76 -10.60 -5.53 -14.47
N PHE A 77 -9.47 -5.40 -13.77
CA PHE A 77 -9.29 -5.99 -12.46
C PHE A 77 -10.26 -5.41 -11.41
N VAL A 78 -10.44 -4.09 -11.38
CA VAL A 78 -11.40 -3.45 -10.47
C VAL A 78 -12.83 -3.88 -10.77
N ASP A 79 -13.21 -3.96 -12.05
CA ASP A 79 -14.53 -4.43 -12.48
C ASP A 79 -14.74 -5.91 -12.09
N PHE A 80 -13.72 -6.75 -12.23
CA PHE A 80 -13.73 -8.14 -11.76
C PHE A 80 -13.92 -8.25 -10.24
N VAL A 81 -13.24 -7.40 -9.45
CA VAL A 81 -13.39 -7.38 -7.99
C VAL A 81 -14.80 -6.91 -7.59
N ASN A 82 -15.37 -5.93 -8.28
CA ASN A 82 -16.76 -5.52 -8.05
C ASN A 82 -17.73 -6.67 -8.32
N GLU A 83 -17.58 -7.39 -9.44
CA GLU A 83 -18.40 -8.57 -9.76
C GLU A 83 -18.19 -9.71 -8.75
N MET A 84 -16.97 -9.92 -8.26
CA MET A 84 -16.68 -10.90 -7.21
C MET A 84 -17.40 -10.52 -5.90
N ALA A 85 -17.46 -9.24 -5.55
CA ALA A 85 -18.16 -8.77 -4.36
C ALA A 85 -19.70 -8.88 -4.49
N GLU A 86 -20.24 -8.77 -5.70
CA GLU A 86 -21.68 -8.97 -5.97
C GLU A 86 -22.09 -10.45 -6.01
N HIS A 87 -21.23 -11.28 -6.57
CA HIS A 87 -21.48 -12.71 -6.80
C HIS A 87 -20.29 -13.55 -6.33
N PRO A 88 -20.09 -13.65 -5.00
CA PRO A 88 -18.94 -14.34 -4.43
C PRO A 88 -18.96 -15.83 -4.73
N SER A 89 -17.79 -16.40 -5.03
CA SER A 89 -17.57 -17.83 -5.15
C SER A 89 -16.12 -18.18 -4.92
N LEU A 90 -15.83 -19.44 -4.55
CA LEU A 90 -14.44 -19.91 -4.43
C LEU A 90 -13.70 -19.84 -5.76
N GLU A 91 -14.36 -20.07 -6.88
CA GLU A 91 -13.76 -20.00 -8.21
C GLU A 91 -13.25 -18.57 -8.52
N LYS A 92 -14.08 -17.54 -8.26
CA LYS A 92 -13.69 -16.14 -8.42
C LYS A 92 -12.58 -15.74 -7.46
N LEU A 93 -12.58 -16.24 -6.23
CA LEU A 93 -11.51 -16.00 -5.28
C LEU A 93 -10.20 -16.65 -5.72
N ASP A 94 -10.24 -17.88 -6.25
CA ASP A 94 -9.04 -18.54 -6.78
C ASP A 94 -8.51 -17.79 -8.02
N GLU A 95 -9.39 -17.27 -8.88
CA GLU A 95 -9.03 -16.41 -10.01
C GLU A 95 -8.43 -15.08 -9.54
N TRP A 96 -9.05 -14.40 -8.57
CA TRP A 96 -8.52 -13.20 -7.94
C TRP A 96 -7.13 -13.42 -7.36
N TRP A 97 -6.94 -14.52 -6.60
CA TRP A 97 -5.63 -14.86 -6.02
C TRP A 97 -4.57 -15.04 -7.09
N LYS A 98 -4.90 -15.74 -8.17
CA LYS A 98 -4.00 -15.93 -9.30
C LYS A 98 -3.59 -14.61 -9.94
N LEU A 99 -4.53 -13.69 -10.13
CA LEU A 99 -4.26 -12.37 -10.71
C LEU A 99 -3.30 -11.53 -9.86
N ILE A 100 -3.37 -11.62 -8.54
CA ILE A 100 -2.52 -10.82 -7.64
C ILE A 100 -1.20 -11.51 -7.26
N SER A 101 -1.15 -12.85 -7.29
CA SER A 101 0.09 -13.59 -7.00
C SER A 101 1.01 -13.68 -8.22
N GLU A 102 0.43 -13.66 -9.43
CA GLU A 102 1.16 -13.70 -10.70
C GLU A 102 0.66 -12.58 -11.65
N PRO A 103 0.76 -11.28 -11.24
CA PRO A 103 0.21 -10.20 -12.04
C PRO A 103 0.93 -10.06 -13.38
N SER A 104 0.19 -9.70 -14.43
CA SER A 104 0.84 -9.26 -15.67
C SER A 104 1.67 -7.99 -15.41
N ARG A 105 2.67 -7.72 -16.27
CA ARG A 105 3.48 -6.48 -16.17
C ARG A 105 2.61 -5.22 -16.17
N GLU A 106 1.58 -5.24 -16.98
CA GLU A 106 0.64 -4.14 -17.14
C GLU A 106 -0.20 -3.94 -15.88
N LEU A 107 -0.69 -5.00 -15.27
CA LEU A 107 -1.44 -4.95 -14.02
C LEU A 107 -0.54 -4.51 -12.85
N PHE A 108 0.67 -5.07 -12.73
CA PHE A 108 1.68 -4.63 -11.77
C PHE A 108 1.98 -3.14 -11.93
N GLY A 109 2.28 -2.70 -13.17
CA GLY A 109 2.52 -1.30 -13.51
C GLY A 109 1.32 -0.41 -13.14
N GLY A 110 0.09 -0.89 -13.36
CA GLY A 110 -1.15 -0.21 -13.00
C GLY A 110 -1.25 0.05 -11.50
N PHE A 111 -1.00 -0.95 -10.66
CA PHE A 111 -0.96 -0.78 -9.21
C PHE A 111 0.17 0.16 -8.77
N TYR A 112 1.35 0.04 -9.38
CA TYR A 112 2.49 0.88 -9.02
C TYR A 112 2.24 2.36 -9.36
N LEU A 113 1.71 2.65 -10.56
CA LEU A 113 1.35 3.99 -10.98
C LEU A 113 0.20 4.55 -10.14
N MET A 114 -0.81 3.73 -9.82
CA MET A 114 -1.87 4.10 -8.88
C MET A 114 -1.28 4.50 -7.53
N ALA A 115 -0.39 3.69 -6.95
CA ALA A 115 0.26 4.01 -5.68
C ALA A 115 1.06 5.32 -5.72
N SER A 116 1.65 5.65 -6.87
CA SER A 116 2.47 6.83 -7.06
C SER A 116 1.67 8.09 -7.41
N SER A 117 0.41 7.95 -7.87
CA SER A 117 -0.42 9.06 -8.38
C SER A 117 -0.64 10.14 -7.32
N ARG A 118 -0.75 9.76 -6.05
CA ARG A 118 -0.94 10.70 -4.95
C ARG A 118 0.04 11.89 -4.94
N ARG A 119 1.23 11.71 -5.48
CA ARG A 119 2.33 12.70 -5.51
C ARG A 119 2.72 13.18 -6.91
N ILE A 120 2.07 12.66 -7.93
CA ILE A 120 2.26 13.02 -9.34
C ILE A 120 0.92 13.54 -9.84
N GLU A 121 0.77 14.88 -9.88
CA GLU A 121 -0.50 15.56 -10.15
C GLU A 121 -1.10 15.13 -11.49
N GLU A 122 -0.27 15.10 -12.54
CA GLU A 122 -0.71 14.73 -13.88
C GLU A 122 -1.23 13.28 -13.95
N LEU A 123 -0.62 12.40 -13.17
CA LEU A 123 -1.04 10.99 -13.09
C LEU A 123 -2.30 10.83 -12.23
N ASP A 124 -2.44 11.62 -11.17
CA ASP A 124 -3.63 11.62 -10.32
C ASP A 124 -4.86 12.13 -11.07
N GLU A 125 -4.71 13.15 -11.91
CA GLU A 125 -5.77 13.68 -12.77
C GLU A 125 -6.31 12.62 -13.74
N GLU A 126 -5.47 11.71 -14.21
CA GLU A 126 -5.87 10.59 -15.09
C GLU A 126 -6.47 9.40 -14.33
N ILE A 127 -5.92 9.06 -13.17
CA ILE A 127 -6.28 7.83 -12.43
C ILE A 127 -7.52 8.03 -11.55
N ARG A 128 -7.55 9.12 -10.78
CA ARG A 128 -8.58 9.34 -9.75
C ARG A 128 -10.00 9.34 -10.29
N PRO A 129 -10.35 10.01 -11.39
CA PRO A 129 -11.71 9.99 -11.93
C PRO A 129 -12.17 8.60 -12.33
N LEU A 130 -11.27 7.81 -12.94
CA LEU A 130 -11.58 6.45 -13.39
C LEU A 130 -11.81 5.49 -12.22
N LEU A 131 -11.02 5.63 -11.14
CA LEU A 131 -11.23 4.83 -9.92
C LEU A 131 -12.51 5.25 -9.18
N GLN A 132 -12.79 6.57 -9.11
CA GLN A 132 -14.00 7.09 -8.46
C GLN A 132 -15.29 6.64 -9.15
N ASP A 133 -15.26 6.49 -10.48
CA ASP A 133 -16.38 5.96 -11.25
C ASP A 133 -16.69 4.50 -10.91
N ARG A 134 -15.65 3.67 -10.75
CA ARG A 134 -15.78 2.22 -10.50
C ARG A 134 -15.82 1.84 -9.02
N LEU A 135 -15.19 2.63 -8.20
CA LEU A 135 -15.16 2.48 -6.75
C LEU A 135 -15.70 3.78 -6.12
N PRO A 136 -17.02 3.98 -6.10
CA PRO A 136 -17.60 5.21 -5.57
C PRO A 136 -17.25 5.37 -4.10
N ILE A 137 -16.40 6.37 -3.82
CA ILE A 137 -15.79 6.64 -2.52
C ILE A 137 -16.82 7.21 -1.53
N GLN A 138 -18.01 7.58 -1.99
CA GLN A 138 -18.99 8.33 -1.22
C GLN A 138 -19.77 7.49 -0.18
N SER A 139 -19.61 6.18 -0.14
CA SER A 139 -20.34 5.39 0.84
C SER A 139 -19.62 5.38 2.19
N ARG A 140 -19.72 6.48 2.91
CA ARG A 140 -19.59 6.46 4.39
C ARG A 140 -20.78 5.79 5.04
N ASP A 141 -21.68 5.24 4.23
CA ASP A 141 -22.95 4.71 4.64
C ASP A 141 -22.83 3.19 4.78
N THR A 142 -23.17 2.70 5.95
CA THR A 142 -23.32 1.26 6.25
C THR A 142 -24.39 0.56 5.39
N GLN A 143 -25.09 1.30 4.53
CA GLN A 143 -26.09 0.76 3.59
C GLN A 143 -25.47 0.04 2.38
N PHE A 144 -24.15 0.17 2.13
CA PHE A 144 -23.49 -0.44 0.98
C PHE A 144 -22.31 -1.35 1.36
N PRO A 145 -22.56 -2.45 2.11
CA PRO A 145 -21.50 -3.35 2.58
C PRO A 145 -20.66 -3.94 1.42
N ARG A 146 -21.27 -4.19 0.26
CA ARG A 146 -20.58 -4.76 -0.91
C ARG A 146 -19.52 -3.82 -1.49
N GLN A 147 -19.78 -2.52 -1.53
CA GLN A 147 -18.80 -1.55 -2.00
C GLN A 147 -17.60 -1.45 -1.05
N ALA A 148 -17.82 -1.50 0.26
CA ALA A 148 -16.74 -1.52 1.24
C ALA A 148 -15.87 -2.78 1.07
N LYS A 149 -16.47 -3.94 0.78
CA LYS A 149 -15.76 -5.19 0.50
C LYS A 149 -14.95 -5.10 -0.80
N ALA A 150 -15.53 -4.56 -1.89
CA ALA A 150 -14.81 -4.35 -3.14
C ALA A 150 -13.60 -3.43 -2.95
N HIS A 151 -13.76 -2.29 -2.25
CA HIS A 151 -12.65 -1.43 -1.88
C HIS A 151 -11.56 -2.19 -1.12
N PHE A 152 -11.94 -2.96 -0.10
CA PHE A 152 -10.98 -3.75 0.66
C PHE A 152 -10.18 -4.69 -0.25
N PHE A 153 -10.83 -5.45 -1.12
CA PHE A 153 -10.14 -6.39 -2.01
C PHE A 153 -9.24 -5.70 -3.03
N VAL A 154 -9.62 -4.53 -3.56
CA VAL A 154 -8.76 -3.75 -4.48
C VAL A 154 -7.51 -3.25 -3.75
N PHE A 155 -7.64 -2.68 -2.54
CA PHE A 155 -6.48 -2.17 -1.80
C PHE A 155 -5.65 -3.28 -1.15
N TYR A 156 -6.27 -4.40 -0.79
CA TYR A 156 -5.54 -5.62 -0.41
C TYR A 156 -4.68 -6.12 -1.58
N SER A 157 -5.24 -6.11 -2.79
CA SER A 157 -4.52 -6.48 -4.00
C SER A 157 -3.38 -5.53 -4.32
N LEU A 158 -3.59 -4.23 -4.20
CA LEU A 158 -2.53 -3.22 -4.33
C LEU A 158 -1.34 -3.58 -3.43
N TRP A 159 -1.63 -3.84 -2.14
CA TRP A 159 -0.58 -4.17 -1.19
C TRP A 159 0.09 -5.51 -1.51
N MET A 160 -0.68 -6.55 -1.81
CA MET A 160 -0.16 -7.88 -2.16
C MET A 160 0.73 -7.85 -3.40
N VAL A 161 0.30 -7.15 -4.45
CA VAL A 161 1.08 -7.03 -5.69
C VAL A 161 2.37 -6.25 -5.46
N LEU A 162 2.31 -5.11 -4.77
CA LEU A 162 3.50 -4.30 -4.48
C LEU A 162 4.46 -4.97 -3.50
N SER A 163 3.97 -5.80 -2.59
CA SER A 163 4.77 -6.54 -1.61
C SER A 163 5.10 -7.96 -2.04
N ASN A 164 4.97 -8.30 -3.32
CA ASN A 164 5.20 -9.67 -3.82
C ASN A 164 6.59 -10.23 -3.44
N SER A 165 7.60 -9.36 -3.33
CA SER A 165 8.93 -9.71 -2.80
C SER A 165 8.95 -10.04 -1.31
N ILE A 166 7.90 -9.66 -0.56
CA ILE A 166 7.74 -9.85 0.89
C ILE A 166 6.92 -11.11 1.19
N GLN A 167 6.38 -11.76 0.15
CA GLN A 167 5.56 -12.95 0.36
C GLN A 167 6.38 -14.06 1.01
N PRO A 168 5.84 -14.71 2.06
CA PRO A 168 6.50 -15.84 2.67
C PRO A 168 6.51 -17.02 1.71
N GLU A 169 7.50 -17.91 1.87
CA GLU A 169 7.57 -19.19 1.18
C GLU A 169 6.35 -20.10 1.44
N GLU A 170 5.58 -19.79 2.50
CA GLU A 170 4.40 -20.55 2.90
C GLU A 170 3.14 -20.09 2.16
N ASN A 171 2.51 -21.01 1.45
CA ASN A 171 1.25 -20.74 0.78
C ASN A 171 0.06 -20.90 1.75
N TYR A 172 -0.43 -19.78 2.30
CA TYR A 172 -1.59 -19.76 3.19
C TYR A 172 -2.94 -19.76 2.44
N TRP A 173 -2.95 -19.62 1.11
CA TRP A 173 -4.17 -19.48 0.35
C TRP A 173 -5.22 -20.56 0.62
N PRO A 174 -4.88 -21.86 0.65
CA PRO A 174 -5.84 -22.93 0.92
C PRO A 174 -6.58 -22.77 2.26
N LEU A 175 -5.92 -22.17 3.27
CA LEU A 175 -6.48 -21.94 4.60
C LEU A 175 -7.37 -20.68 4.62
N VAL A 176 -6.97 -19.60 3.98
CA VAL A 176 -7.61 -18.29 4.11
C VAL A 176 -8.74 -18.06 3.09
N ARG A 177 -8.78 -18.78 1.96
CA ARG A 177 -9.80 -18.54 0.91
C ARG A 177 -11.23 -18.70 1.40
N GLN A 178 -11.49 -19.62 2.32
CA GLN A 178 -12.80 -19.80 2.93
C GLN A 178 -13.19 -18.61 3.82
N TRP A 179 -12.23 -18.02 4.51
CA TRP A 179 -12.45 -16.82 5.31
C TRP A 179 -12.76 -15.61 4.42
N PHE A 180 -12.06 -15.45 3.31
CA PHE A 180 -12.37 -14.39 2.34
C PHE A 180 -13.74 -14.57 1.70
N LEU A 181 -14.16 -15.83 1.41
CA LEU A 181 -15.50 -16.10 0.93
C LEU A 181 -16.55 -15.64 1.95
N ARG A 182 -16.37 -15.96 3.23
CA ARG A 182 -17.27 -15.51 4.30
C ARG A 182 -17.33 -13.99 4.44
N ILE A 183 -16.20 -13.29 4.27
CA ILE A 183 -16.20 -11.82 4.24
C ILE A 183 -17.11 -11.31 3.12
N LEU A 184 -17.05 -11.93 1.94
CA LEU A 184 -17.83 -11.52 0.78
C LEU A 184 -19.32 -11.87 0.94
N GLU A 185 -19.65 -13.04 1.51
CA GLU A 185 -21.02 -13.53 1.66
C GLU A 185 -21.78 -12.93 2.85
N ASP A 186 -21.08 -12.51 3.91
CA ASP A 186 -21.73 -12.00 5.13
C ASP A 186 -22.27 -10.57 4.93
N ASP A 187 -23.54 -10.47 4.61
CA ASP A 187 -24.28 -9.19 4.50
C ASP A 187 -24.99 -8.81 5.82
N THR A 188 -24.57 -9.38 6.96
CA THR A 188 -25.14 -9.07 8.27
C THR A 188 -25.01 -7.57 8.57
N PRO A 189 -26.11 -6.86 8.83
CA PRO A 189 -26.08 -5.46 9.19
C PRO A 189 -25.27 -5.26 10.49
N ILE A 190 -24.38 -4.32 10.48
CA ILE A 190 -23.64 -3.93 11.69
C ILE A 190 -24.40 -2.78 12.34
N GLY A 191 -24.71 -2.93 13.63
CA GLY A 191 -25.29 -1.87 14.44
C GLY A 191 -24.35 -0.65 14.49
N GLU A 192 -24.91 0.55 14.62
CA GLU A 192 -24.12 1.75 14.88
C GLU A 192 -23.38 1.57 16.21
N HIS A 193 -22.07 1.79 16.19
CA HIS A 193 -21.23 1.79 17.36
C HIS A 193 -20.69 3.21 17.56
N GLU A 194 -21.02 3.81 18.69
CA GLU A 194 -20.35 5.03 19.12
C GLU A 194 -18.98 4.62 19.68
N ILE A 195 -17.93 5.21 19.12
CA ILE A 195 -16.56 5.06 19.60
C ILE A 195 -16.09 6.36 20.24
N GLU A 196 -15.41 6.23 21.36
CA GLU A 196 -14.66 7.34 21.90
C GLU A 196 -13.46 7.63 21.00
N LEU A 197 -13.36 8.87 20.49
CA LEU A 197 -12.25 9.28 19.63
C LEU A 197 -10.95 9.16 20.43
N MET A 198 -10.05 8.32 19.93
CA MET A 198 -8.76 8.11 20.56
C MET A 198 -7.77 9.22 20.21
N THR A 199 -6.83 9.47 21.09
CA THR A 199 -5.75 10.41 20.82
C THR A 199 -4.81 9.84 19.74
N PRO A 200 -4.31 10.69 18.82
CA PRO A 200 -3.36 10.24 17.80
C PRO A 200 -2.16 9.49 18.40
N ILE A 201 -1.69 8.46 17.69
CA ILE A 201 -0.47 7.75 18.08
C ILE A 201 0.73 8.59 17.61
N PRO A 202 1.47 9.24 18.50
CA PRO A 202 2.58 10.09 18.09
C PRO A 202 3.78 9.25 17.66
N ILE A 203 4.51 9.71 16.65
CA ILE A 203 5.89 9.25 16.43
C ILE A 203 6.74 9.97 17.48
N SER A 204 7.20 9.24 18.50
CA SER A 204 7.99 9.79 19.61
C SER A 204 9.07 8.81 20.05
N VAL A 205 10.19 9.33 20.55
CA VAL A 205 11.32 8.53 21.04
C VAL A 205 11.16 8.25 22.52
N ASP A 206 11.37 7.00 22.93
CA ASP A 206 11.15 6.54 24.33
C ASP A 206 11.99 7.25 25.38
N ASP A 207 13.23 7.62 25.03
CA ASP A 207 14.16 8.25 25.96
C ASP A 207 13.87 9.76 26.21
N GLY A 208 12.76 10.26 25.63
CA GLY A 208 12.35 11.65 25.78
C GLY A 208 13.23 12.66 25.05
N ASP A 209 14.08 12.21 24.12
CA ASP A 209 14.88 13.10 23.28
C ASP A 209 13.97 13.90 22.33
N GLU A 210 13.67 15.12 22.73
CA GLU A 210 12.81 16.04 21.97
C GLU A 210 13.39 16.37 20.59
N PHE A 211 14.71 16.44 20.45
CA PHE A 211 15.35 16.69 19.17
C PHE A 211 15.11 15.56 18.17
N ARG A 212 15.33 14.30 18.58
CA ARG A 212 15.06 13.13 17.73
C ARG A 212 13.57 12.99 17.43
N THR A 213 12.70 13.21 18.41
CA THR A 213 11.24 13.20 18.21
C THR A 213 10.83 14.22 17.15
N ASN A 214 11.32 15.45 17.22
CA ASN A 214 11.02 16.48 16.23
C ASN A 214 11.62 16.14 14.86
N LEU A 215 12.83 15.56 14.81
CA LEU A 215 13.46 15.10 13.57
C LEU A 215 12.63 14.00 12.91
N TYR A 216 12.15 13.02 13.67
CA TYR A 216 11.33 11.92 13.14
C TYR A 216 9.99 12.42 12.59
N ARG A 217 9.30 13.28 13.34
CA ARG A 217 8.06 13.91 12.88
C ARG A 217 8.27 14.75 11.62
N GLY A 218 9.33 15.53 11.59
CA GLY A 218 9.68 16.34 10.42
C GLY A 218 10.05 15.49 9.20
N THR A 219 10.75 14.36 9.40
CA THR A 219 11.07 13.39 8.36
C THR A 219 9.80 12.75 7.82
N ALA A 220 8.93 12.27 8.70
CA ALA A 220 7.65 11.69 8.32
C ALA A 220 6.79 12.67 7.51
N ALA A 221 6.72 13.94 7.94
CA ALA A 221 5.97 14.98 7.24
C ALA A 221 6.51 15.29 5.83
N VAL A 222 7.83 15.27 5.65
CA VAL A 222 8.44 15.55 4.35
C VAL A 222 8.30 14.32 3.44
N VAL A 223 8.61 13.12 3.92
CA VAL A 223 8.49 11.88 3.14
C VAL A 223 7.05 11.62 2.76
N GLY A 224 6.11 11.67 3.70
CA GLY A 224 4.69 11.44 3.45
C GLY A 224 4.07 12.41 2.43
N LYS A 225 4.59 13.65 2.36
CA LYS A 225 4.09 14.64 1.40
C LYS A 225 4.74 14.54 0.01
N THR A 226 6.04 14.23 -0.06
CA THR A 226 6.82 14.41 -1.32
C THR A 226 7.39 13.10 -1.88
N GLY A 227 7.13 11.98 -1.22
CA GLY A 227 7.79 10.71 -1.49
C GLY A 227 9.22 10.66 -0.96
N TYR A 228 9.73 9.44 -0.78
CA TYR A 228 11.06 9.23 -0.22
C TYR A 228 12.17 9.89 -1.04
N THR A 229 12.17 9.73 -2.37
CA THR A 229 13.26 10.23 -3.23
C THR A 229 13.35 11.75 -3.19
N SER A 230 12.23 12.45 -3.25
CA SER A 230 12.15 13.92 -3.22
C SER A 230 12.36 14.51 -1.82
N ALA A 231 12.28 13.69 -0.78
CA ALA A 231 12.57 14.08 0.61
C ALA A 231 14.09 14.20 0.82
N THR A 232 14.68 15.36 0.49
CA THR A 232 16.11 15.59 0.73
C THR A 232 16.38 15.93 2.19
N ILE A 233 17.59 15.62 2.68
CA ILE A 233 18.03 16.01 4.05
C ILE A 233 17.90 17.52 4.27
N SER A 234 18.13 18.35 3.25
CA SER A 234 17.94 19.80 3.35
C SER A 234 16.46 20.21 3.51
N ARG A 235 15.51 19.46 2.91
CA ARG A 235 14.06 19.69 3.11
C ARG A 235 13.66 19.29 4.53
N ILE A 236 14.14 18.13 5.00
CA ILE A 236 13.90 17.64 6.36
C ILE A 236 14.44 18.66 7.38
N ALA A 237 15.69 19.09 7.23
CA ALA A 237 16.33 20.06 8.12
C ALA A 237 15.58 21.41 8.17
N ARG A 238 14.95 21.86 7.07
CA ARG A 238 14.11 23.06 7.06
C ARG A 238 12.80 22.88 7.81
N ARG A 239 12.28 21.66 7.88
CA ARG A 239 11.04 21.34 8.59
C ARG A 239 11.27 21.15 10.10
N THR A 240 12.50 20.83 10.49
CA THR A 240 12.92 20.62 11.87
C THR A 240 13.91 21.74 12.26
N PRO A 241 13.95 22.16 13.52
CA PRO A 241 14.87 23.21 13.95
C PRO A 241 16.33 22.69 14.04
N CYS A 242 16.86 22.19 12.91
CA CYS A 242 18.22 21.62 12.86
C CYS A 242 18.92 21.89 11.52
N THR A 243 20.21 21.57 11.47
CA THR A 243 21.02 21.66 10.26
C THR A 243 21.21 20.30 9.62
N PRO A 244 21.45 20.21 8.29
CA PRO A 244 21.83 18.95 7.63
C PRO A 244 23.01 18.24 8.32
N SER A 245 24.00 19.00 8.80
CA SER A 245 25.14 18.45 9.51
C SER A 245 24.77 17.79 10.84
N ALA A 246 23.79 18.34 11.55
CA ALA A 246 23.29 17.73 12.79
C ALA A 246 22.60 16.38 12.52
N ILE A 247 21.85 16.28 11.41
CA ILE A 247 21.22 15.03 10.99
C ILE A 247 22.29 13.99 10.66
N TYR A 248 23.29 14.33 9.84
CA TYR A 248 24.37 13.40 9.46
C TYR A 248 25.25 12.93 10.62
N LYS A 249 25.28 13.65 11.75
CA LYS A 249 25.95 13.17 12.97
C LYS A 249 25.22 12.00 13.63
N LEU A 250 23.91 11.91 13.47
CA LEU A 250 23.08 10.85 14.04
C LEU A 250 22.82 9.70 13.05
N PHE A 251 22.65 10.04 11.79
CA PHE A 251 22.27 9.10 10.73
C PHE A 251 23.23 9.25 9.55
N PRO A 252 24.00 8.19 9.22
CA PRO A 252 24.98 8.21 8.12
C PRO A 252 24.35 8.55 6.76
N SER A 253 23.07 8.19 6.57
CA SER A 253 22.35 8.41 5.34
C SER A 253 20.87 8.81 5.59
N LYS A 254 20.21 9.29 4.53
CA LYS A 254 18.75 9.50 4.53
C LYS A 254 18.00 8.18 4.73
N GLU A 255 18.55 7.11 4.21
CA GLU A 255 18.02 5.77 4.34
C GLU A 255 17.99 5.31 5.82
N ASP A 256 19.12 5.48 6.53
CA ASP A 256 19.21 5.15 7.97
C ASP A 256 18.20 5.96 8.79
N LEU A 257 18.03 7.25 8.45
CA LEU A 257 17.02 8.08 9.09
C LEU A 257 15.59 7.58 8.82
N ALA A 258 15.27 7.25 7.57
CA ALA A 258 13.92 6.75 7.23
C ALA A 258 13.62 5.41 7.91
N ILE A 259 14.58 4.50 7.94
CA ILE A 259 14.49 3.23 8.67
C ILE A 259 14.26 3.46 10.18
N ALA A 260 15.00 4.38 10.79
CA ALA A 260 14.83 4.70 12.20
C ALA A 260 13.43 5.28 12.50
N VAL A 261 12.90 6.13 11.61
CA VAL A 261 11.52 6.66 11.73
C VAL A 261 10.49 5.53 11.62
N HIS A 262 10.65 4.60 10.67
CA HIS A 262 9.77 3.45 10.50
C HIS A 262 9.75 2.56 11.75
N LEU A 263 10.91 2.17 12.25
CA LEU A 263 11.00 1.32 13.45
C LEU A 263 10.39 2.00 14.68
N GLU A 264 10.58 3.29 14.85
CA GLU A 264 10.00 4.05 15.97
C GLU A 264 8.48 4.23 15.81
N SER A 265 8.00 4.42 14.59
CA SER A 265 6.56 4.43 14.28
C SER A 265 5.89 3.12 14.68
N LEU A 266 6.47 1.99 14.30
CA LEU A 266 5.96 0.66 14.66
C LEU A 266 6.01 0.41 16.17
N ARG A 267 7.11 0.80 16.83
CA ARG A 267 7.24 0.70 18.27
C ARG A 267 6.14 1.48 18.98
N SER A 268 5.85 2.70 18.54
CA SER A 268 4.79 3.53 19.10
C SER A 268 3.41 2.87 18.97
N VAL A 269 3.16 2.17 17.85
CA VAL A 269 1.92 1.38 17.65
C VAL A 269 1.88 0.18 18.61
N ALA A 270 2.96 -0.61 18.66
CA ALA A 270 3.03 -1.80 19.50
C ALA A 270 2.78 -1.45 20.99
N MET A 271 3.43 -0.41 21.49
CA MET A 271 3.20 0.07 22.85
C MET A 271 1.76 0.52 23.10
N ARG A 272 1.13 1.15 22.12
CA ARG A 272 -0.28 1.55 22.21
C ARG A 272 -1.18 0.32 22.29
N VAL A 273 -0.97 -0.66 21.40
CA VAL A 273 -1.73 -1.91 21.38
C VAL A 273 -1.59 -2.66 22.72
N ASP A 274 -0.38 -2.79 23.25
CA ASP A 274 -0.14 -3.45 24.53
C ASP A 274 -0.86 -2.77 25.72
N THR A 275 -1.03 -1.45 25.67
CA THR A 275 -1.64 -0.70 26.76
C THR A 275 -3.15 -0.53 26.62
N THR A 276 -3.69 -0.55 25.41
CA THR A 276 -5.11 -0.23 25.15
C THR A 276 -5.94 -1.41 24.66
N ILE A 277 -5.28 -2.48 24.18
CA ILE A 277 -5.93 -3.66 23.60
C ILE A 277 -5.44 -4.92 24.34
N PRO A 278 -5.91 -5.14 25.57
CA PRO A 278 -5.46 -6.30 26.36
C PRO A 278 -6.01 -7.63 25.85
N VAL A 279 -7.08 -7.60 25.03
CA VAL A 279 -7.77 -8.79 24.53
C VAL A 279 -7.82 -8.74 23.00
N PHE A 280 -7.56 -9.88 22.36
CA PHE A 280 -7.66 -10.02 20.91
C PHE A 280 -9.09 -10.38 20.51
N ASP A 281 -10.00 -9.41 20.55
CA ASP A 281 -11.39 -9.53 20.15
C ASP A 281 -11.73 -8.59 18.96
N LEU A 282 -12.95 -8.71 18.45
CA LEU A 282 -13.40 -7.93 17.30
C LEU A 282 -13.31 -6.42 17.53
N ASP A 283 -13.69 -5.95 18.71
CA ASP A 283 -13.71 -4.51 19.00
C ASP A 283 -12.28 -3.97 19.09
N SER A 284 -11.38 -4.69 19.73
CA SER A 284 -9.97 -4.36 19.83
C SER A 284 -9.27 -4.33 18.47
N VAL A 285 -9.50 -5.36 17.64
CA VAL A 285 -8.94 -5.43 16.28
C VAL A 285 -9.51 -4.32 15.38
N THR A 286 -10.81 -4.05 15.48
CA THR A 286 -11.45 -2.98 14.70
C THR A 286 -10.94 -1.60 15.14
N MET A 287 -10.75 -1.39 16.45
CA MET A 287 -10.20 -0.16 16.99
C MET A 287 -8.76 0.06 16.49
N TRP A 288 -7.92 -0.96 16.57
CA TRP A 288 -6.56 -0.89 16.02
C TRP A 288 -6.53 -0.55 14.53
N ALA A 289 -7.39 -1.21 13.74
CA ALA A 289 -7.52 -0.95 12.32
C ALA A 289 -7.98 0.50 12.05
N TYR A 290 -8.97 0.97 12.81
CA TYR A 290 -9.47 2.34 12.72
C TYR A 290 -8.38 3.36 13.08
N GLU A 291 -7.66 3.18 14.18
CA GLU A 291 -6.55 4.06 14.58
C GLU A 291 -5.46 4.16 13.51
N THR A 292 -5.13 3.05 12.85
CA THR A 292 -4.10 3.08 11.79
C THR A 292 -4.55 3.83 10.55
N ALA A 293 -5.85 3.85 10.25
CA ALA A 293 -6.43 4.50 9.08
C ALA A 293 -6.94 5.93 9.34
N ALA A 294 -7.10 6.34 10.60
CA ALA A 294 -7.69 7.61 10.98
C ALA A 294 -6.87 8.83 10.50
N ASP A 295 -7.58 9.94 10.23
CA ASP A 295 -6.93 11.19 9.77
C ASP A 295 -6.03 11.81 10.83
N GLU A 296 -6.31 11.58 12.10
CA GLU A 296 -5.47 11.99 13.22
C GLU A 296 -4.07 11.36 13.15
N ASN A 297 -3.95 10.19 12.53
CA ASN A 297 -2.70 9.49 12.29
C ASN A 297 -2.13 9.68 10.87
N ALA A 298 -2.67 10.63 10.09
CA ALA A 298 -2.27 10.86 8.69
C ALA A 298 -0.75 11.03 8.51
N LEU A 299 -0.08 11.71 9.46
CA LEU A 299 1.37 11.88 9.42
C LEU A 299 2.11 10.53 9.37
N ARG A 300 1.73 9.61 10.23
CA ARG A 300 2.32 8.27 10.31
C ARG A 300 1.90 7.42 9.11
N ARG A 301 0.60 7.39 8.82
CA ARG A 301 0.01 6.63 7.70
C ARG A 301 0.68 6.99 6.38
N ASP A 302 0.80 8.27 6.08
CA ASP A 302 1.37 8.76 4.83
C ASP A 302 2.86 8.45 4.73
N PHE A 303 3.58 8.52 5.84
CA PHE A 303 4.98 8.12 5.90
C PHE A 303 5.16 6.62 5.66
N GLU A 304 4.41 5.77 6.36
CA GLU A 304 4.50 4.31 6.23
C GLU A 304 4.17 3.85 4.80
N PHE A 305 3.17 4.47 4.19
CA PHE A 305 2.83 4.20 2.79
C PHE A 305 3.99 4.53 1.84
N GLU A 306 4.58 5.72 1.96
CA GLU A 306 5.73 6.13 1.14
C GLU A 306 7.01 5.33 1.45
N PHE A 307 7.20 4.92 2.70
CA PHE A 307 8.29 4.04 3.08
C PHE A 307 8.15 2.67 2.41
N ALA A 308 6.95 2.10 2.40
CA ALA A 308 6.67 0.83 1.74
C ALA A 308 6.91 0.91 0.23
N ILE A 309 6.41 1.95 -0.47
CA ILE A 309 6.68 2.15 -1.90
C ILE A 309 8.19 2.26 -2.17
N ALA A 310 8.90 3.05 -1.39
CA ALA A 310 10.34 3.24 -1.56
C ALA A 310 11.14 1.96 -1.29
N SER A 311 10.66 1.11 -0.39
CA SER A 311 11.32 -0.16 -0.05
C SER A 311 11.34 -1.15 -1.23
N MET A 312 10.36 -1.10 -2.14
CA MET A 312 10.34 -1.98 -3.33
C MET A 312 11.58 -1.81 -4.22
N ALA A 313 12.17 -0.61 -4.24
CA ALA A 313 13.37 -0.29 -5.00
C ALA A 313 14.64 -0.14 -4.13
N ASN A 314 14.56 -0.45 -2.83
CA ASN A 314 15.66 -0.29 -1.88
C ASN A 314 15.79 -1.52 -0.98
N GLU A 315 16.81 -2.34 -1.25
CA GLU A 315 17.01 -3.64 -0.57
C GLU A 315 17.11 -3.52 0.97
N LYS A 316 17.76 -2.50 1.50
CA LYS A 316 17.90 -2.33 2.95
C LYS A 316 16.58 -1.94 3.61
N MET A 317 15.83 -1.03 3.00
CA MET A 317 14.49 -0.66 3.46
C MET A 317 13.54 -1.86 3.34
N LEU A 318 13.62 -2.62 2.24
CA LEU A 318 12.82 -3.83 2.02
C LEU A 318 13.04 -4.85 3.12
N ARG A 319 14.29 -5.21 3.41
CA ARG A 319 14.62 -6.13 4.52
C ARG A 319 14.12 -5.64 5.87
N THR A 320 14.13 -4.32 6.09
CA THR A 320 13.60 -3.74 7.33
C THR A 320 12.08 -3.91 7.39
N LEU A 321 11.38 -3.63 6.28
CA LEU A 321 9.93 -3.80 6.19
C LEU A 321 9.53 -5.27 6.39
N GLU A 322 10.21 -6.21 5.73
CA GLU A 322 10.03 -7.66 5.91
C GLU A 322 10.20 -8.07 7.37
N GLY A 323 11.33 -7.68 7.97
CA GLY A 323 11.60 -7.95 9.38
C GLY A 323 10.53 -7.40 10.31
N SER A 324 10.01 -6.23 10.02
CA SER A 324 8.93 -5.60 10.79
C SER A 324 7.60 -6.37 10.68
N ILE A 325 7.26 -6.83 9.48
CA ILE A 325 6.06 -7.65 9.23
C ILE A 325 6.17 -8.98 9.97
N HIS A 326 7.33 -9.64 9.92
CA HIS A 326 7.56 -10.89 10.66
C HIS A 326 7.46 -10.68 12.17
N LEU A 327 8.10 -9.63 12.69
CA LEU A 327 8.07 -9.33 14.12
C LEU A 327 6.65 -9.04 14.61
N ALA A 328 5.87 -8.28 13.83
CA ALA A 328 4.47 -8.02 14.14
C ALA A 328 3.63 -9.30 14.10
N GLY A 329 3.90 -10.17 13.12
CA GLY A 329 3.24 -11.48 13.02
C GLY A 329 3.54 -12.38 14.22
N ASP A 330 4.81 -12.54 14.59
CA ASP A 330 5.21 -13.35 15.74
C ASP A 330 4.62 -12.81 17.06
N TRP A 331 4.69 -11.49 17.26
CA TRP A 331 4.12 -10.83 18.42
C TRP A 331 2.59 -11.01 18.52
N LEU A 332 1.87 -11.01 17.40
CA LEU A 332 0.44 -11.30 17.36
C LEU A 332 0.15 -12.79 17.60
N CYS A 333 0.95 -13.71 17.01
CA CYS A 333 0.79 -15.15 17.21
C CYS A 333 0.91 -15.55 18.69
N ASP A 334 1.81 -14.91 19.44
CA ASP A 334 2.03 -15.18 20.87
C ASP A 334 0.80 -14.89 21.76
N ARG A 335 -0.23 -14.24 21.22
CA ARG A 335 -1.52 -13.99 21.90
C ARG A 335 -2.53 -15.11 21.76
N PHE A 336 -2.21 -16.16 21.00
CA PHE A 336 -3.05 -17.33 20.79
C PHE A 336 -2.49 -18.52 21.56
N ASP A 337 -3.37 -19.42 22.02
CA ASP A 337 -2.98 -20.61 22.80
C ASP A 337 -2.02 -21.54 22.04
N ASN A 338 -2.13 -21.58 20.72
CA ASN A 338 -1.33 -22.43 19.85
C ASN A 338 -0.64 -21.64 18.71
N PRO A 339 0.36 -20.78 19.02
CA PRO A 339 0.95 -19.85 18.09
C PRO A 339 1.60 -20.49 16.86
N GLN A 340 1.91 -21.79 16.91
CA GLN A 340 2.54 -22.52 15.83
C GLN A 340 1.55 -23.26 14.91
N GLN A 341 0.25 -23.23 15.21
CA GLN A 341 -0.75 -23.81 14.32
C GLN A 341 -0.77 -23.07 12.96
N PRO A 342 -0.83 -23.79 11.83
CA PRO A 342 -0.88 -23.17 10.50
C PRO A 342 -2.05 -22.18 10.34
N GLU A 343 -3.20 -22.51 10.90
CA GLU A 343 -4.39 -21.66 10.87
C GLU A 343 -4.18 -20.36 11.65
N VAL A 344 -3.56 -20.41 12.83
CA VAL A 344 -3.22 -19.23 13.62
C VAL A 344 -2.25 -18.34 12.84
N ARG A 345 -1.19 -18.93 12.30
CA ARG A 345 -0.20 -18.19 11.52
C ARG A 345 -0.83 -17.57 10.26
N ALA A 346 -1.71 -18.30 9.58
CA ALA A 346 -2.44 -17.80 8.41
C ALA A 346 -3.37 -16.63 8.79
N ALA A 347 -4.12 -16.74 9.89
CA ALA A 347 -5.02 -15.70 10.38
C ALA A 347 -4.25 -14.42 10.74
N VAL A 348 -3.18 -14.56 11.50
CA VAL A 348 -2.30 -13.46 11.89
C VAL A 348 -1.66 -12.82 10.66
N ARG A 349 -1.25 -13.60 9.67
CA ARG A 349 -0.70 -13.07 8.42
C ARG A 349 -1.69 -12.18 7.70
N VAL A 350 -2.94 -12.64 7.52
CA VAL A 350 -4.02 -11.83 6.93
C VAL A 350 -4.23 -10.55 7.73
N LEU A 351 -4.23 -10.63 9.06
CA LEU A 351 -4.43 -9.46 9.92
C LEU A 351 -3.31 -8.42 9.77
N VAL A 352 -2.05 -8.85 9.72
CA VAL A 352 -0.90 -7.95 9.49
C VAL A 352 -1.03 -7.25 8.15
N TYR A 353 -1.44 -7.96 7.10
CA TYR A 353 -1.70 -7.35 5.80
C TYR A 353 -2.90 -6.40 5.83
N ILE A 354 -3.98 -6.73 6.54
CA ILE A 354 -5.10 -5.79 6.74
C ILE A 354 -4.60 -4.50 7.39
N GLY A 355 -3.73 -4.57 8.38
CA GLY A 355 -3.10 -3.41 9.00
C GLY A 355 -2.30 -2.52 8.04
N ALA A 356 -1.77 -3.08 6.95
CA ALA A 356 -1.09 -2.34 5.89
C ALA A 356 -2.07 -1.78 4.83
N VAL A 357 -3.14 -2.53 4.53
CA VAL A 357 -4.19 -2.15 3.56
C VAL A 357 -4.99 -0.93 4.00
N LEU A 358 -5.38 -0.88 5.26
CA LEU A 358 -6.24 0.19 5.78
C LEU A 358 -5.61 1.59 5.67
N PRO A 359 -4.32 1.80 5.96
CA PRO A 359 -3.66 3.06 5.66
C PRO A 359 -3.75 3.45 4.18
N SER A 360 -3.58 2.49 3.27
CA SER A 360 -3.69 2.73 1.82
C SER A 360 -5.10 3.16 1.42
N MET A 361 -6.14 2.51 1.96
CA MET A 361 -7.53 2.94 1.76
C MET A 361 -7.73 4.39 2.26
N GLY A 362 -7.20 4.75 3.43
CA GLY A 362 -7.25 6.09 3.97
C GLY A 362 -6.60 7.13 3.05
N VAL A 363 -5.49 6.79 2.40
CA VAL A 363 -4.79 7.67 1.47
C VAL A 363 -5.64 7.99 0.23
N TYR A 364 -6.35 7.00 -0.35
CA TYR A 364 -7.10 7.17 -1.60
C TYR A 364 -8.56 7.54 -1.39
N CYS A 365 -9.17 7.01 -0.34
CA CYS A 365 -10.62 7.08 -0.14
C CYS A 365 -11.00 7.98 1.03
N GLY A 366 -10.04 8.59 1.72
CA GLY A 366 -10.25 9.32 2.96
C GLY A 366 -10.47 8.38 4.16
N SER A 367 -10.59 8.96 5.35
CA SER A 367 -10.86 8.21 6.59
C SER A 367 -12.08 7.33 6.46
N ARG A 368 -11.93 6.06 6.85
CA ARG A 368 -13.04 5.13 6.96
C ARG A 368 -13.69 5.22 8.34
N SER A 369 -15.00 5.04 8.39
CA SER A 369 -15.69 4.95 9.67
C SER A 369 -15.35 3.62 10.36
N TYR A 370 -15.42 3.61 11.68
CA TYR A 370 -15.28 2.40 12.49
C TYR A 370 -16.25 1.30 12.02
N ASN A 371 -17.49 1.67 11.68
CA ASN A 371 -18.51 0.75 11.24
C ASN A 371 -18.19 0.13 9.86
N GLU A 372 -17.58 0.88 8.93
CA GLU A 372 -17.12 0.32 7.64
C GLU A 372 -16.00 -0.71 7.83
N LEU A 373 -15.07 -0.47 8.75
CA LEU A 373 -14.02 -1.44 9.06
C LEU A 373 -14.59 -2.70 9.73
N ARG A 374 -15.61 -2.55 10.56
CA ARG A 374 -16.32 -3.70 11.15
C ARG A 374 -17.00 -4.58 10.12
N LEU A 375 -17.53 -4.03 9.02
CA LEU A 375 -18.12 -4.81 7.93
C LEU A 375 -17.14 -5.84 7.33
N ILE A 376 -15.86 -5.54 7.36
CA ILE A 376 -14.81 -6.42 6.85
C ILE A 376 -14.27 -7.33 7.95
N LEU A 377 -14.01 -6.78 9.12
CA LEU A 377 -13.33 -7.49 10.20
C LEU A 377 -14.24 -8.48 10.94
N GLN A 378 -15.54 -8.18 11.08
CA GLN A 378 -16.47 -9.06 11.77
C GLN A 378 -16.62 -10.43 11.10
N PRO A 379 -16.89 -10.54 9.77
CA PRO A 379 -16.96 -11.84 9.09
C PRO A 379 -15.63 -12.59 9.15
N TRP A 380 -14.51 -11.88 9.02
CA TRP A 380 -13.19 -12.47 9.11
C TRP A 380 -12.91 -13.03 10.51
N MET A 381 -13.12 -12.24 11.56
CA MET A 381 -12.94 -12.69 12.95
C MET A 381 -13.80 -13.90 13.28
N LYS A 382 -15.08 -13.90 12.86
CA LYS A 382 -15.99 -15.02 13.04
C LYS A 382 -15.45 -16.28 12.36
N ALA A 383 -15.00 -16.18 11.11
CA ALA A 383 -14.45 -17.29 10.35
C ALA A 383 -13.16 -17.84 10.99
N VAL A 384 -12.29 -16.96 11.50
CA VAL A 384 -11.04 -17.31 12.18
C VAL A 384 -11.35 -18.04 13.50
N VAL A 385 -12.19 -17.46 14.36
CA VAL A 385 -12.55 -18.05 15.66
C VAL A 385 -13.19 -19.43 15.49
N GLU A 386 -14.10 -19.61 14.53
CA GLU A 386 -14.68 -20.91 14.23
C GLU A 386 -13.64 -21.95 13.75
N SER A 387 -12.56 -21.51 13.11
CA SER A 387 -11.52 -22.39 12.54
C SER A 387 -10.43 -22.78 13.54
N ILE A 388 -10.05 -21.87 14.44
CA ILE A 388 -8.95 -22.08 15.38
C ILE A 388 -9.37 -22.24 16.85
N GLY A 389 -10.69 -22.16 17.14
CA GLY A 389 -11.22 -22.15 18.49
C GLY A 389 -11.19 -20.78 19.17
N GLU A 390 -11.67 -20.70 20.42
CA GLU A 390 -11.66 -19.46 21.17
C GLU A 390 -10.23 -18.95 21.33
N VAL A 391 -10.04 -17.68 21.02
CA VAL A 391 -8.75 -17.00 21.26
C VAL A 391 -8.57 -16.91 22.77
N GLY A 392 -7.44 -17.38 23.28
CA GLY A 392 -7.14 -17.38 24.71
C GLY A 392 -7.37 -15.98 25.32
N ALA A 393 -8.11 -16.00 26.42
CA ALA A 393 -8.44 -14.79 27.18
C ALA A 393 -7.22 -14.31 27.98
#